data_05dd9cf4e9ef940dfee7618e6d149d74
#
_entry.id   05dd9cf4e9ef940dfee7618e6d149d74
#
_cell.length_a   1.000
_cell.length_b   1.000
_cell.length_c   1.000
_cell.angle_alpha   90.00
_cell.angle_beta   90.00
_cell.angle_gamma   90.00
#
_symmetry.space_group_name_H-M   'P 1'
#
loop_
_entity.id
_entity.type
_entity.pdbx_description
1 polymer ?
#
loop_
_entity_poly.entity_id
_entity_poly.type
_entity_poly.pdbx_seq_one_letter_code
_entity_poly.pdbx_strand_id
1 'polypeptide(L)'
;AVKTAELMTALNTQGQYELTDFDEEILGLFAAEYATEAETAAEIKRVYEANAYIEDPHTAVASAVYKKYQAGTGDVAKTVIASTASPYKFPVVAVEAVTGKSGLTDFEALAQLHEISGVAVPPAVDGLETAPVRHKTTVAAADMQAAVESYLGL
;
A
#
# COMPACT_ATOMS: atom_id res chain seq x y z
N ALA A 1 25.32 3.70 -8.85
CA ALA A 1 25.07 2.23 -8.83
C ALA A 1 25.84 1.53 -7.69
N VAL A 2 27.17 1.69 -7.56
CA VAL A 2 27.95 1.00 -6.51
C VAL A 2 27.49 1.41 -5.12
N LYS A 3 27.45 2.71 -4.82
CA LYS A 3 27.01 3.23 -3.50
C LYS A 3 25.58 2.80 -3.14
N THR A 4 24.67 2.76 -4.10
CA THR A 4 23.29 2.27 -3.86
C THR A 4 23.30 0.80 -3.44
N ALA A 5 24.12 -0.03 -4.09
CA ALA A 5 24.25 -1.44 -3.73
C ALA A 5 24.84 -1.63 -2.32
N GLU A 6 25.82 -0.80 -1.94
CA GLU A 6 26.38 -0.79 -0.59
C GLU A 6 25.36 -0.40 0.47
N LEU A 7 24.54 0.65 0.22
CA LEU A 7 23.47 1.06 1.12
C LEU A 7 22.40 -0.04 1.26
N MET A 8 22.00 -0.69 0.16
CA MET A 8 21.06 -1.80 0.22
C MET A 8 21.62 -3.02 0.93
N THR A 9 22.93 -3.27 0.79
CA THR A 9 23.61 -4.32 1.55
C THR A 9 23.60 -4.00 3.05
N ALA A 10 23.91 -2.76 3.43
CA ALA A 10 23.85 -2.32 4.81
C ALA A 10 22.42 -2.45 5.38
N LEU A 11 21.39 -2.03 4.64
CA LEU A 11 20.01 -2.20 5.05
C LEU A 11 19.67 -3.68 5.31
N ASN A 12 20.06 -4.58 4.40
CA ASN A 12 19.76 -6.01 4.53
C ASN A 12 20.52 -6.71 5.66
N THR A 13 21.75 -6.24 5.98
CA THR A 13 22.61 -6.90 6.97
C THR A 13 22.56 -6.25 8.35
N GLN A 14 22.33 -4.94 8.42
CA GLN A 14 22.36 -4.14 9.65
C GLN A 14 21.00 -3.55 10.02
N GLY A 15 20.00 -3.65 9.13
CA GLY A 15 18.65 -3.08 9.31
C GLY A 15 18.57 -1.57 9.10
N GLN A 16 19.69 -0.91 8.80
CA GLN A 16 19.75 0.54 8.60
C GLN A 16 20.92 0.95 7.72
N TYR A 17 20.87 2.15 7.19
CA TYR A 17 22.00 2.85 6.58
C TYR A 17 21.90 4.35 6.85
N GLU A 18 23.01 5.05 6.71
CA GLU A 18 23.07 6.51 6.82
C GLU A 18 23.42 7.14 5.47
N LEU A 19 22.78 8.26 5.14
CA LEU A 19 23.07 9.09 3.98
C LEU A 19 24.01 10.20 4.44
N THR A 20 25.30 10.14 4.10
CA THR A 20 26.29 11.12 4.57
C THR A 20 26.65 12.19 3.56
N ASP A 21 26.58 11.90 2.26
CA ASP A 21 27.10 12.78 1.20
C ASP A 21 26.06 13.21 0.15
N PHE A 22 24.80 12.84 0.34
CA PHE A 22 23.70 13.20 -0.59
C PHE A 22 22.71 14.18 0.01
N ASP A 23 22.91 14.54 1.29
CA ASP A 23 21.83 15.06 2.10
C ASP A 23 21.39 16.46 1.68
N GLU A 24 22.30 17.35 1.31
CA GLU A 24 21.91 18.73 1.04
C GLU A 24 21.17 18.90 -0.30
N GLU A 25 21.60 18.25 -1.38
CA GLU A 25 20.92 18.34 -2.67
C GLU A 25 19.59 17.59 -2.69
N ILE A 26 19.55 16.38 -2.09
CA ILE A 26 18.34 15.54 -2.08
C ILE A 26 17.30 16.10 -1.12
N LEU A 27 17.70 16.46 0.10
CA LEU A 27 16.80 17.02 1.10
C LEU A 27 16.26 18.41 0.71
N GLY A 28 16.97 19.14 -0.15
CA GLY A 28 16.47 20.38 -0.74
C GLY A 28 15.36 20.19 -1.79
N LEU A 29 15.30 19.00 -2.40
CA LEU A 29 14.33 18.68 -3.46
C LEU A 29 13.25 17.68 -3.03
N PHE A 30 13.54 16.86 -2.01
CA PHE A 30 12.66 15.79 -1.57
C PHE A 30 12.43 15.87 -0.06
N ALA A 31 11.21 15.65 0.37
CA ALA A 31 10.85 15.41 1.75
C ALA A 31 10.42 13.94 1.90
N ALA A 32 10.82 13.30 3.00
CA ALA A 32 10.44 11.94 3.31
C ALA A 32 9.97 11.85 4.76
N GLU A 33 8.93 11.06 4.98
CA GLU A 33 8.35 10.80 6.30
C GLU A 33 7.62 9.45 6.25
N TYR A 34 7.16 8.97 7.37
CA TYR A 34 6.40 7.72 7.48
C TYR A 34 5.05 7.93 8.18
N ALA A 35 4.14 6.99 7.99
CA ALA A 35 2.92 6.88 8.75
C ALA A 35 2.83 5.50 9.40
N THR A 36 2.36 5.48 10.65
CA THR A 36 2.02 4.23 11.35
C THR A 36 0.72 3.65 10.81
N GLU A 37 0.45 2.38 11.09
CA GLU A 37 -0.83 1.73 10.72
C GLU A 37 -2.04 2.51 11.29
N ALA A 38 -1.94 3.00 12.52
CA ALA A 38 -3.00 3.78 13.15
C ALA A 38 -3.23 5.13 12.45
N GLU A 39 -2.15 5.81 12.04
CA GLU A 39 -2.24 7.07 11.28
C GLU A 39 -2.81 6.82 9.89
N THR A 40 -2.43 5.73 9.25
CA THR A 40 -2.95 5.31 7.94
C THR A 40 -4.45 5.05 8.01
N ALA A 41 -4.92 4.27 8.98
CA ALA A 41 -6.34 4.00 9.18
C ALA A 41 -7.13 5.29 9.50
N ALA A 42 -6.58 6.15 10.36
CA ALA A 42 -7.20 7.44 10.68
C ALA A 42 -7.31 8.35 9.45
N GLU A 43 -6.33 8.31 8.55
CA GLU A 43 -6.36 9.12 7.33
C GLU A 43 -7.38 8.60 6.31
N ILE A 44 -7.49 7.29 6.10
CA ILE A 44 -8.56 6.68 5.27
C ILE A 44 -9.93 7.15 5.77
N LYS A 45 -10.16 7.05 7.07
CA LYS A 45 -11.41 7.49 7.70
C LYS A 45 -11.66 8.98 7.49
N ARG A 46 -10.67 9.81 7.74
CA ARG A 46 -10.77 11.26 7.59
C ARG A 46 -11.13 11.69 6.17
N VAL A 47 -10.45 11.09 5.17
CA VAL A 47 -10.70 11.41 3.76
C VAL A 47 -12.10 10.97 3.34
N TYR A 48 -12.52 9.79 3.81
CA TYR A 48 -13.88 9.32 3.56
C TYR A 48 -14.94 10.24 4.17
N GLU A 49 -14.78 10.64 5.42
CA GLU A 49 -15.74 11.53 6.10
C GLU A 49 -15.80 12.92 5.45
N ALA A 50 -14.67 13.42 4.94
CA ALA A 50 -14.60 14.74 4.32
C ALA A 50 -15.08 14.77 2.86
N ASN A 51 -14.88 13.69 2.10
CA ASN A 51 -15.01 13.71 0.63
C ASN A 51 -15.84 12.53 0.08
N ALA A 52 -16.31 11.60 0.90
CA ALA A 52 -16.91 10.33 0.49
C ALA A 52 -16.00 9.49 -0.43
N TYR A 53 -14.68 9.67 -0.31
CA TYR A 53 -13.66 8.96 -1.09
C TYR A 53 -12.85 8.04 -0.19
N ILE A 54 -12.74 6.77 -0.55
CA ILE A 54 -11.96 5.79 0.22
C ILE A 54 -10.60 5.61 -0.46
N GLU A 55 -9.55 6.02 0.22
CA GLU A 55 -8.18 5.80 -0.22
C GLU A 55 -7.77 4.34 0.01
N ASP A 56 -6.92 3.79 -0.88
CA ASP A 56 -6.18 2.59 -0.53
C ASP A 56 -5.09 2.90 0.51
N PRO A 57 -4.62 1.89 1.29
CA PRO A 57 -3.67 2.13 2.38
C PRO A 57 -2.36 2.81 1.94
N HIS A 58 -1.87 2.57 0.73
CA HIS A 58 -0.63 3.18 0.23
C HIS A 58 -0.84 4.67 -0.08
N THR A 59 -1.97 5.01 -0.69
CA THR A 59 -2.37 6.40 -0.92
C THR A 59 -2.60 7.12 0.42
N ALA A 60 -3.19 6.45 1.40
CA ALA A 60 -3.42 7.01 2.72
C ALA A 60 -2.11 7.32 3.48
N VAL A 61 -1.06 6.48 3.31
CA VAL A 61 0.29 6.81 3.82
C VAL A 61 0.78 8.11 3.20
N ALA A 62 0.70 8.25 1.86
CA ALA A 62 1.14 9.46 1.17
C ALA A 62 0.33 10.70 1.61
N SER A 63 -0.99 10.56 1.77
CA SER A 63 -1.88 11.60 2.25
C SER A 63 -1.55 12.05 3.69
N ALA A 64 -1.35 11.09 4.60
CA ALA A 64 -0.97 11.36 5.98
C ALA A 64 0.40 12.04 6.09
N VAL A 65 1.38 11.55 5.32
CA VAL A 65 2.73 12.12 5.28
C VAL A 65 2.73 13.54 4.69
N TYR A 66 1.95 13.79 3.65
CA TYR A 66 1.79 15.13 3.10
C TYR A 66 1.23 16.12 4.14
N LYS A 67 0.28 15.70 4.96
CA LYS A 67 -0.22 16.55 6.05
C LYS A 67 0.86 16.87 7.11
N LYS A 68 1.70 15.88 7.43
CA LYS A 68 2.85 16.12 8.34
C LYS A 68 3.81 17.15 7.72
N TYR A 69 4.13 17.00 6.45
CA TYR A 69 4.95 17.95 5.70
C TYR A 69 4.36 19.36 5.73
N GLN A 70 3.08 19.51 5.41
CA GLN A 70 2.41 20.82 5.46
C GLN A 70 2.43 21.44 6.86
N ALA A 71 2.20 20.63 7.90
CA ALA A 71 2.22 21.10 9.27
C ALA A 71 3.63 21.56 9.71
N GLY A 72 4.67 20.91 9.23
CA GLY A 72 6.06 21.23 9.55
C GLY A 72 6.62 22.41 8.76
N THR A 73 6.21 22.59 7.50
CA THR A 73 6.78 23.59 6.59
C THR A 73 5.88 24.82 6.37
N GLY A 74 4.59 24.70 6.60
CA GLY A 74 3.60 25.72 6.24
C GLY A 74 3.36 25.83 4.73
N ASP A 75 3.83 24.88 3.92
CA ASP A 75 3.65 24.87 2.47
C ASP A 75 2.16 24.72 2.12
N VAL A 76 1.66 25.64 1.29
CA VAL A 76 0.28 25.68 0.79
C VAL A 76 0.18 25.44 -0.72
N ALA A 77 1.27 25.00 -1.35
CA ALA A 77 1.29 24.72 -2.77
C ALA A 77 0.27 23.61 -3.12
N LYS A 78 -0.36 23.77 -4.30
CA LYS A 78 -1.24 22.72 -4.82
C LYS A 78 -0.43 21.46 -5.08
N THR A 79 -0.80 20.38 -4.44
CA THR A 79 -0.09 19.11 -4.48
C THR A 79 -0.95 18.02 -5.12
N VAL A 80 -0.31 17.13 -5.84
CA VAL A 80 -0.94 15.94 -6.44
C VAL A 80 -0.38 14.71 -5.72
N ILE A 81 -1.27 13.90 -5.16
CA ILE A 81 -0.91 12.60 -4.56
C ILE A 81 -1.17 11.52 -5.59
N ALA A 82 -0.13 10.75 -5.92
CA ALA A 82 -0.28 9.61 -6.83
C ALA A 82 -0.95 8.44 -6.12
N SER A 83 -2.17 8.12 -6.54
CA SER A 83 -2.91 6.93 -6.08
C SER A 83 -2.60 5.77 -7.01
N THR A 84 -1.85 4.79 -6.54
CA THR A 84 -1.30 3.70 -7.35
C THR A 84 -2.03 2.37 -7.18
N ALA A 85 -2.98 2.27 -6.26
CA ALA A 85 -3.77 1.09 -6.00
C ALA A 85 -5.26 1.42 -5.79
N SER A 86 -6.08 0.39 -5.79
CA SER A 86 -7.51 0.50 -5.47
C SER A 86 -7.75 0.03 -4.03
N PRO A 87 -8.69 0.62 -3.28
CA PRO A 87 -9.10 0.10 -1.98
C PRO A 87 -9.65 -1.34 -2.06
N TYR A 88 -10.15 -1.76 -3.22
CA TYR A 88 -10.58 -3.14 -3.47
C TYR A 88 -9.45 -4.17 -3.46
N LYS A 89 -8.19 -3.74 -3.51
CA LYS A 89 -7.02 -4.61 -3.32
C LYS A 89 -6.77 -4.92 -1.84
N PHE A 90 -7.26 -4.06 -0.95
CA PHE A 90 -7.08 -4.14 0.50
C PHE A 90 -8.42 -3.89 1.22
N PRO A 91 -9.49 -4.65 0.88
CA PRO A 91 -10.85 -4.30 1.29
C PRO A 91 -11.04 -4.36 2.81
N VAL A 92 -10.42 -5.32 3.48
CA VAL A 92 -10.51 -5.45 4.94
C VAL A 92 -9.98 -4.21 5.64
N VAL A 93 -8.77 -3.77 5.28
CA VAL A 93 -8.16 -2.56 5.89
C VAL A 93 -9.01 -1.32 5.62
N ALA A 94 -9.50 -1.16 4.40
CA ALA A 94 -10.33 -0.01 4.01
C ALA A 94 -11.66 0.02 4.79
N VAL A 95 -12.34 -1.11 4.89
CA VAL A 95 -13.62 -1.22 5.62
C VAL A 95 -13.42 -1.04 7.12
N GLU A 96 -12.40 -1.67 7.71
CA GLU A 96 -12.07 -1.51 9.14
C GLU A 96 -11.77 -0.05 9.47
N ALA A 97 -10.97 0.63 8.65
CA ALA A 97 -10.64 2.03 8.86
C ALA A 97 -11.87 2.94 8.85
N VAL A 98 -12.81 2.73 7.92
CA VAL A 98 -14.01 3.57 7.77
C VAL A 98 -15.06 3.23 8.82
N THR A 99 -15.32 1.95 9.09
CA THR A 99 -16.48 1.49 9.87
C THR A 99 -16.12 1.09 11.31
N GLY A 100 -14.87 0.78 11.59
CA GLY A 100 -14.42 0.18 12.87
C GLY A 100 -14.79 -1.29 13.01
N LYS A 101 -15.37 -1.93 12.00
CA LYS A 101 -15.72 -3.37 12.04
C LYS A 101 -14.48 -4.19 11.68
N SER A 102 -14.13 -5.15 12.52
CA SER A 102 -13.03 -6.09 12.31
C SER A 102 -13.52 -7.53 12.11
N GLY A 103 -12.62 -8.39 11.64
CA GLY A 103 -12.86 -9.82 11.52
C GLY A 103 -13.65 -10.23 10.26
N LEU A 104 -13.77 -9.35 9.28
CA LEU A 104 -14.35 -9.67 7.98
C LEU A 104 -13.38 -10.51 7.14
N THR A 105 -13.93 -11.43 6.36
CA THR A 105 -13.20 -12.05 5.25
C THR A 105 -13.02 -11.06 4.11
N ASP A 106 -12.08 -11.34 3.19
CA ASP A 106 -11.85 -10.45 2.04
C ASP A 106 -13.12 -10.24 1.19
N PHE A 107 -13.91 -11.27 0.97
CA PHE A 107 -15.13 -11.16 0.16
C PHE A 107 -16.28 -10.44 0.88
N GLU A 108 -16.43 -10.63 2.18
CA GLU A 108 -17.37 -9.84 2.99
C GLU A 108 -16.96 -8.36 2.99
N ALA A 109 -15.68 -8.09 3.13
CA ALA A 109 -15.15 -6.72 3.06
C ALA A 109 -15.31 -6.10 1.67
N LEU A 110 -15.14 -6.86 0.58
CA LEU A 110 -15.41 -6.40 -0.79
C LEU A 110 -16.87 -5.97 -0.97
N ALA A 111 -17.83 -6.79 -0.51
CA ALA A 111 -19.24 -6.48 -0.58
C ALA A 111 -19.56 -5.22 0.23
N GLN A 112 -19.04 -5.12 1.46
CA GLN A 112 -19.26 -3.97 2.32
C GLN A 112 -18.58 -2.71 1.77
N LEU A 113 -17.39 -2.82 1.17
CA LEU A 113 -16.71 -1.70 0.53
C LEU A 113 -17.52 -1.13 -0.63
N HIS A 114 -18.17 -2.00 -1.42
CA HIS A 114 -19.08 -1.58 -2.47
C HIS A 114 -20.27 -0.80 -1.90
N GLU A 115 -20.90 -1.30 -0.84
CA GLU A 115 -22.06 -0.64 -0.21
C GLU A 115 -21.70 0.76 0.32
N ILE A 116 -20.57 0.91 1.00
CA ILE A 116 -20.20 2.20 1.61
C ILE A 116 -19.62 3.20 0.62
N SER A 117 -18.93 2.74 -0.43
CA SER A 117 -18.29 3.62 -1.42
C SER A 117 -19.19 3.97 -2.60
N GLY A 118 -20.16 3.11 -2.92
CA GLY A 118 -20.94 3.20 -4.15
C GLY A 118 -20.12 2.95 -5.44
N VAL A 119 -18.84 2.61 -5.31
CA VAL A 119 -17.95 2.34 -6.44
C VAL A 119 -18.13 0.89 -6.89
N ALA A 120 -18.25 0.66 -8.18
CA ALA A 120 -18.41 -0.69 -8.72
C ALA A 120 -17.20 -1.58 -8.40
N VAL A 121 -17.49 -2.85 -8.06
CA VAL A 121 -16.42 -3.86 -7.86
C VAL A 121 -15.64 -4.01 -9.16
N PRO A 122 -14.32 -3.91 -9.14
CA PRO A 122 -13.50 -4.06 -10.34
C PRO A 122 -13.65 -5.46 -10.96
N PRO A 123 -13.71 -5.58 -12.30
CA PRO A 123 -13.86 -6.89 -12.97
C PRO A 123 -12.80 -7.92 -12.60
N ALA A 124 -11.61 -7.48 -12.15
CA ALA A 124 -10.53 -8.36 -11.73
C ALA A 124 -10.82 -9.12 -10.43
N VAL A 125 -11.75 -8.65 -9.60
CA VAL A 125 -12.14 -9.28 -8.32
C VAL A 125 -13.59 -9.74 -8.32
N ASP A 126 -14.41 -9.25 -9.24
CA ASP A 126 -15.81 -9.66 -9.38
C ASP A 126 -15.90 -11.14 -9.73
N GLY A 127 -16.71 -11.88 -8.96
CA GLY A 127 -16.89 -13.32 -9.14
C GLY A 127 -15.73 -14.22 -8.69
N LEU A 128 -14.62 -13.67 -8.14
CA LEU A 128 -13.49 -14.50 -7.68
C LEU A 128 -13.88 -15.49 -6.58
N GLU A 129 -14.82 -15.15 -5.71
CA GLU A 129 -15.27 -16.01 -4.61
C GLU A 129 -15.76 -17.38 -5.10
N THR A 130 -16.42 -17.39 -6.25
CA THR A 130 -16.99 -18.61 -6.85
C THR A 130 -16.17 -19.16 -8.01
N ALA A 131 -15.10 -18.49 -8.37
CA ALA A 131 -14.25 -18.90 -9.48
C ALA A 131 -13.49 -20.20 -9.18
N PRO A 132 -13.33 -21.11 -10.16
CA PRO A 132 -12.59 -22.32 -9.94
C PRO A 132 -11.10 -22.05 -9.72
N VAL A 133 -10.50 -22.67 -8.71
CA VAL A 133 -9.06 -22.65 -8.48
C VAL A 133 -8.37 -23.45 -9.60
N ARG A 134 -7.70 -22.75 -10.52
CA ARG A 134 -7.09 -23.35 -11.72
C ARG A 134 -5.71 -23.94 -11.43
N HIS A 135 -4.93 -23.31 -10.56
CA HIS A 135 -3.57 -23.72 -10.22
C HIS A 135 -3.54 -24.18 -8.76
N LYS A 136 -3.24 -25.48 -8.58
CA LYS A 136 -3.29 -26.13 -7.26
C LYS A 136 -1.90 -26.49 -6.72
N THR A 137 -0.84 -26.19 -7.47
CA THR A 137 0.52 -26.50 -7.06
C THR A 137 0.99 -25.48 -6.02
N THR A 138 1.41 -25.96 -4.89
CA THR A 138 2.04 -25.18 -3.82
C THR A 138 3.46 -25.72 -3.61
N VAL A 139 4.44 -24.82 -3.56
CA VAL A 139 5.86 -25.19 -3.34
C VAL A 139 6.47 -24.27 -2.29
N ALA A 140 7.48 -24.76 -1.60
CA ALA A 140 8.28 -23.91 -0.72
C ALA A 140 9.08 -22.89 -1.53
N ALA A 141 9.41 -21.73 -0.92
CA ALA A 141 10.15 -20.68 -1.61
C ALA A 141 11.50 -21.18 -2.19
N ALA A 142 12.17 -22.11 -1.50
CA ALA A 142 13.43 -22.70 -1.95
C ALA A 142 13.26 -23.56 -3.22
N ASP A 143 12.08 -24.09 -3.48
CA ASP A 143 11.79 -25.01 -4.58
C ASP A 143 11.15 -24.28 -5.79
N MET A 144 10.96 -22.96 -5.72
CA MET A 144 10.27 -22.20 -6.76
C MET A 144 10.95 -22.32 -8.12
N GLN A 145 12.28 -22.28 -8.18
CA GLN A 145 13.02 -22.41 -9.45
C GLN A 145 12.77 -23.79 -10.07
N ALA A 146 12.96 -24.87 -9.30
CA ALA A 146 12.74 -26.23 -9.78
C ALA A 146 11.28 -26.47 -10.24
N ALA A 147 10.32 -25.87 -9.55
CA ALA A 147 8.90 -25.95 -9.94
C ALA A 147 8.65 -25.26 -11.29
N VAL A 148 9.25 -24.10 -11.55
CA VAL A 148 9.16 -23.40 -12.84
C VAL A 148 9.84 -24.19 -13.95
N GLU A 149 11.05 -24.69 -13.73
CA GLU A 149 11.79 -25.52 -14.69
C GLU A 149 11.00 -26.76 -15.05
N SER A 150 10.46 -27.48 -14.06
CA SER A 150 9.60 -28.65 -14.27
C SER A 150 8.32 -28.31 -15.06
N TYR A 151 7.69 -27.16 -14.77
CA TYR A 151 6.49 -26.73 -15.50
C TYR A 151 6.77 -26.41 -16.96
N LEU A 152 7.96 -25.88 -17.26
CA LEU A 152 8.41 -25.55 -18.61
C LEU A 152 9.02 -26.73 -19.34
N GLY A 153 9.23 -27.90 -18.69
CA GLY A 153 9.86 -29.07 -19.27
C GLY A 153 11.37 -28.94 -19.47
N LEU A 154 12.04 -28.15 -18.63
CA LEU A 154 13.48 -27.91 -18.62
C LEU A 154 14.21 -28.87 -17.68
#